data_2bfdaaefb2893db8bb8ee679adc2293a
#
_entry.id   2bfdaaefb2893db8bb8ee679adc2293a
#
_cell.length_a   1.000
_cell.length_b   1.000
_cell.length_c   1.000
_cell.angle_alpha   90.00
_cell.angle_beta   90.00
_cell.angle_gamma   90.00
#
_symmetry.space_group_name_H-M   'P 1'
#
loop_
_entity.id
_entity.type
_entity.pdbx_description
1 polymer ?
#
loop_
_entity_poly.entity_id
_entity_poly.type
_entity_poly.pdbx_seq_one_letter_code
_entity_poly.pdbx_strand_id
1 'polypeptide(L)'
;MTSPVLLSTPLVAVLQPTTLSDVTRDAVGELMREGESQNTLTSYRTALRYWTAWYGLRYGGAIQLPLPVACVLQFVVDHAQRMTALGLVSELPAAIDAALVAGGYKGKLGPMAHNTLVHRIAVMSKAHQLRQLANPCQDVQVRELLSRTRKAYANRGAL
;
A
#
# COMPACT_ATOMS: atom_id res chain seq x y z
N MET A 1 -0.71 -60.21 -7.30
CA MET A 1 -0.59 -59.34 -7.59
C MET A 1 -1.34 -58.39 -7.21
N THR A 2 -1.31 -57.82 -6.84
CA THR A 2 -1.56 -57.10 -6.23
C THR A 2 -2.26 -56.10 -6.48
N SER A 3 -2.70 -55.75 -6.16
CA SER A 3 -3.44 -55.03 -6.21
C SER A 3 -3.35 -53.72 -6.25
N PRO A 4 -2.88 -53.16 -7.10
CA PRO A 4 -2.88 -51.81 -7.34
C PRO A 4 -4.24 -51.23 -7.45
N VAL A 5 -5.17 -52.03 -7.56
CA VAL A 5 -6.54 -51.58 -7.62
C VAL A 5 -6.88 -50.69 -6.46
N LEU A 6 -6.37 -51.05 -5.28
CA LEU A 6 -6.62 -50.27 -4.09
C LEU A 6 -5.95 -48.91 -4.16
N LEU A 7 -4.85 -48.81 -4.89
CA LEU A 7 -4.14 -47.58 -5.04
C LEU A 7 -4.67 -46.72 -6.16
N SER A 8 -5.44 -47.32 -7.08
CA SER A 8 -5.93 -46.62 -8.23
C SER A 8 -7.25 -45.89 -8.02
N THR A 9 -7.84 -46.02 -6.83
CA THR A 9 -9.09 -45.35 -6.50
C THR A 9 -8.93 -44.51 -5.26
N PRO A 10 -8.25 -43.40 -5.35
CA PRO A 10 -8.10 -42.53 -4.19
C PRO A 10 -9.45 -41.98 -3.74
N LEU A 11 -9.63 -41.85 -2.45
CA LEU A 11 -10.82 -41.28 -1.86
C LEU A 11 -10.87 -39.76 -2.03
N VAL A 12 -9.73 -39.16 -2.35
CA VAL A 12 -9.63 -37.72 -2.53
C VAL A 12 -8.95 -37.43 -3.87
N ALA A 13 -9.26 -36.30 -4.44
CA ALA A 13 -8.65 -35.86 -5.68
C ALA A 13 -7.15 -35.60 -5.50
N VAL A 14 -6.37 -36.00 -6.48
CA VAL A 14 -4.95 -35.70 -6.52
C VAL A 14 -4.78 -34.27 -6.99
N LEU A 15 -3.99 -33.49 -6.25
CA LEU A 15 -3.75 -32.08 -6.57
C LEU A 15 -2.54 -31.93 -7.48
N GLN A 16 -2.56 -30.87 -8.28
CA GLN A 16 -1.41 -30.46 -9.08
C GLN A 16 -0.51 -29.55 -8.23
N PRO A 17 0.80 -29.82 -8.19
CA PRO A 17 1.68 -29.04 -7.31
C PRO A 17 1.89 -27.58 -7.74
N THR A 18 1.57 -27.23 -8.97
CA THR A 18 1.81 -25.90 -9.52
C THR A 18 0.59 -24.99 -9.50
N THR A 19 -0.57 -25.51 -9.13
CA THR A 19 -1.82 -24.72 -9.11
C THR A 19 -2.57 -24.93 -7.81
N LEU A 20 -3.32 -23.91 -7.42
CA LEU A 20 -4.22 -24.01 -6.27
C LEU A 20 -5.63 -24.28 -6.77
N SER A 21 -6.34 -25.20 -6.10
CA SER A 21 -7.77 -25.34 -6.31
C SER A 21 -8.48 -24.10 -5.76
N ASP A 22 -9.70 -23.85 -6.23
CA ASP A 22 -10.49 -22.72 -5.76
C ASP A 22 -10.73 -22.78 -4.24
N VAL A 23 -11.02 -23.98 -3.72
CA VAL A 23 -11.21 -24.19 -2.28
C VAL A 23 -9.96 -23.81 -1.51
N THR A 24 -8.78 -24.24 -1.96
CA THR A 24 -7.53 -23.93 -1.27
C THR A 24 -7.22 -22.45 -1.36
N ARG A 25 -7.46 -21.82 -2.50
CA ARG A 25 -7.24 -20.38 -2.67
C ARG A 25 -8.10 -19.57 -1.70
N ASP A 26 -9.36 -19.93 -1.58
CA ASP A 26 -10.29 -19.28 -0.65
C ASP A 26 -9.85 -19.49 0.79
N ALA A 27 -9.43 -20.70 1.14
CA ALA A 27 -8.96 -21.01 2.48
C ALA A 27 -7.67 -20.23 2.83
N VAL A 28 -6.76 -20.07 1.89
CA VAL A 28 -5.56 -19.24 2.08
C VAL A 28 -5.98 -17.80 2.41
N GLY A 29 -6.90 -17.24 1.64
CA GLY A 29 -7.41 -15.90 1.89
C GLY A 29 -8.09 -15.76 3.25
N GLU A 30 -8.89 -16.75 3.65
CA GLU A 30 -9.55 -16.77 4.94
C GLU A 30 -8.55 -16.82 6.09
N LEU A 31 -7.55 -17.71 6.00
CA LEU A 31 -6.52 -17.81 7.03
C LEU A 31 -5.68 -16.53 7.14
N MET A 32 -5.37 -15.91 6.03
CA MET A 32 -4.65 -14.64 6.05
C MET A 32 -5.46 -13.55 6.75
N ARG A 33 -6.77 -13.48 6.49
CA ARG A 33 -7.64 -12.49 7.14
C ARG A 33 -7.78 -12.76 8.63
N GLU A 34 -7.98 -14.01 9.02
CA GLU A 34 -8.11 -14.37 10.45
C GLU A 34 -6.81 -14.09 11.22
N GLY A 35 -5.66 -14.23 10.56
CA GLY A 35 -4.36 -14.01 11.18
C GLY A 35 -3.98 -12.55 11.33
N GLU A 36 -4.74 -11.62 10.74
CA GLU A 36 -4.43 -10.20 10.89
C GLU A 36 -4.85 -9.68 12.25
N SER A 37 -3.96 -8.89 12.89
CA SER A 37 -4.27 -8.29 14.17
C SER A 37 -5.27 -7.15 14.02
N GLN A 38 -6.00 -6.82 15.08
CA GLN A 38 -6.91 -5.67 15.10
C GLN A 38 -6.16 -4.36 14.81
N ASN A 39 -4.95 -4.21 15.34
CA ASN A 39 -4.13 -3.03 15.09
C ASN A 39 -3.74 -2.91 13.62
N THR A 40 -3.41 -4.03 12.98
CA THR A 40 -3.10 -4.06 11.56
C THR A 40 -4.30 -3.62 10.73
N LEU A 41 -5.50 -4.12 11.04
CA LEU A 41 -6.72 -3.73 10.33
C LEU A 41 -7.04 -2.25 10.52
N THR A 42 -6.91 -1.74 11.75
CA THR A 42 -7.14 -0.33 12.05
C THR A 42 -6.15 0.55 11.29
N SER A 43 -4.89 0.18 11.30
CA SER A 43 -3.82 0.90 10.59
C SER A 43 -4.07 0.92 9.09
N TYR A 44 -4.50 -0.21 8.53
CA TYR A 44 -4.85 -0.33 7.10
C TYR A 44 -6.01 0.63 6.74
N ARG A 45 -7.09 0.63 7.54
CA ARG A 45 -8.23 1.50 7.32
C ARG A 45 -7.85 2.98 7.41
N THR A 46 -7.05 3.32 8.40
CA THR A 46 -6.58 4.69 8.61
C THR A 46 -5.79 5.19 7.40
N ALA A 47 -4.90 4.34 6.87
CA ALA A 47 -4.12 4.69 5.70
C ALA A 47 -5.00 4.87 4.46
N LEU A 48 -5.98 3.98 4.23
CA LEU A 48 -6.90 4.13 3.10
C LEU A 48 -7.77 5.37 3.21
N ARG A 49 -8.23 5.70 4.41
CA ARG A 49 -8.99 6.92 4.64
C ARG A 49 -8.16 8.16 4.31
N TYR A 50 -6.90 8.15 4.69
CA TYR A 50 -6.00 9.24 4.36
C TYR A 50 -5.84 9.40 2.84
N TRP A 51 -5.56 8.30 2.14
CA TRP A 51 -5.44 8.32 0.68
C TRP A 51 -6.70 8.88 0.01
N THR A 52 -7.86 8.44 0.47
CA THR A 52 -9.14 8.89 -0.08
C THR A 52 -9.34 10.39 0.13
N ALA A 53 -9.04 10.89 1.33
CA ALA A 53 -9.15 12.32 1.64
C ALA A 53 -8.15 13.15 0.83
N TRP A 54 -6.89 12.74 0.80
CA TRP A 54 -5.86 13.42 0.03
C TRP A 54 -6.20 13.47 -1.46
N TYR A 55 -6.61 12.33 -2.01
CA TYR A 55 -6.99 12.24 -3.42
C TYR A 55 -8.14 13.20 -3.75
N GLY A 56 -9.18 13.21 -2.93
CA GLY A 56 -10.30 14.11 -3.13
C GLY A 56 -9.92 15.58 -3.10
N LEU A 57 -9.04 15.95 -2.16
CA LEU A 57 -8.55 17.32 -2.05
C LEU A 57 -7.61 17.70 -3.21
N ARG A 58 -6.80 16.74 -3.67
CA ARG A 58 -5.79 17.01 -4.68
C ARG A 58 -6.36 17.00 -6.10
N TYR A 59 -7.28 16.07 -6.39
CA TYR A 59 -7.81 15.84 -7.73
C TYR A 59 -9.29 16.16 -7.90
N GLY A 60 -9.99 16.42 -6.80
CA GLY A 60 -11.37 16.88 -6.87
C GLY A 60 -12.41 15.80 -7.08
N GLY A 61 -12.09 14.54 -6.91
CA GLY A 61 -13.05 13.46 -7.13
C GLY A 61 -12.83 12.28 -6.21
N ALA A 62 -13.64 11.24 -6.39
CA ALA A 62 -13.50 10.00 -5.62
C ALA A 62 -12.33 9.18 -6.14
N ILE A 63 -11.59 8.59 -5.20
CA ILE A 63 -10.46 7.72 -5.56
C ILE A 63 -10.96 6.48 -6.27
N GLN A 64 -10.29 6.09 -7.34
CA GLN A 64 -10.58 4.89 -8.10
C GLN A 64 -9.29 4.11 -8.33
N LEU A 65 -9.35 2.81 -8.17
CA LEU A 65 -8.21 1.92 -8.42
C LEU A 65 -8.39 1.22 -9.78
N PRO A 66 -7.33 0.96 -10.53
CA PRO A 66 -5.94 1.23 -10.19
C PRO A 66 -5.57 2.70 -10.27
N LEU A 67 -4.70 3.15 -9.38
CA LEU A 67 -4.16 4.51 -9.43
C LEU A 67 -3.15 4.61 -10.57
N PRO A 68 -3.11 5.76 -11.28
CA PRO A 68 -1.99 6.03 -12.17
C PRO A 68 -0.67 6.15 -11.40
N VAL A 69 0.43 5.77 -12.04
CA VAL A 69 1.77 5.94 -11.48
C VAL A 69 2.01 7.40 -11.08
N ALA A 70 1.58 8.34 -11.91
CA ALA A 70 1.72 9.77 -11.62
C ALA A 70 1.07 10.17 -10.29
N CYS A 71 -0.05 9.56 -9.94
CA CYS A 71 -0.73 9.84 -8.68
C CYS A 71 0.11 9.38 -7.47
N VAL A 72 0.74 8.21 -7.57
CA VAL A 72 1.60 7.71 -6.49
C VAL A 72 2.86 8.57 -6.35
N LEU A 73 3.45 8.99 -7.47
CA LEU A 73 4.58 9.90 -7.45
C LEU A 73 4.22 11.24 -6.80
N GLN A 74 3.03 11.76 -7.12
CA GLN A 74 2.54 13.01 -6.52
C GLN A 74 2.36 12.85 -5.01
N PHE A 75 1.83 11.72 -4.56
CA PHE A 75 1.69 11.45 -3.13
C PHE A 75 3.03 11.51 -2.42
N VAL A 76 4.05 10.86 -2.98
CA VAL A 76 5.39 10.86 -2.37
C VAL A 76 5.93 12.28 -2.31
N VAL A 77 5.85 13.04 -3.40
CA VAL A 77 6.39 14.40 -3.47
C VAL A 77 5.64 15.36 -2.54
N ASP A 78 4.32 15.18 -2.41
CA ASP A 78 3.53 16.01 -1.48
C ASP A 78 3.97 15.81 -0.03
N HIS A 79 4.36 14.59 0.35
CA HIS A 79 4.55 14.23 1.75
C HIS A 79 6.01 14.10 2.17
N ALA A 80 6.93 13.91 1.22
CA ALA A 80 8.35 13.80 1.52
C ALA A 80 8.99 15.18 1.55
N GLN A 81 9.88 15.40 2.53
CA GLN A 81 10.73 16.58 2.52
C GLN A 81 11.93 16.36 1.61
N ARG A 82 12.29 17.40 0.87
CA ARG A 82 13.51 17.41 0.07
C ARG A 82 14.27 18.68 0.30
N MET A 83 15.57 18.63 0.10
CA MET A 83 16.44 19.80 0.21
C MET A 83 16.41 20.59 -1.09
N THR A 84 16.16 21.89 -0.97
CA THR A 84 16.24 22.83 -2.08
C THR A 84 17.14 24.01 -1.72
N ALA A 85 17.36 24.91 -2.64
CA ALA A 85 18.11 26.13 -2.38
C ALA A 85 17.46 26.98 -1.28
N LEU A 86 16.15 26.82 -1.05
CA LEU A 86 15.41 27.54 -0.03
C LEU A 86 15.30 26.76 1.29
N GLY A 87 15.97 25.61 1.39
CA GLY A 87 15.90 24.74 2.55
C GLY A 87 15.02 23.51 2.31
N LEU A 88 14.57 22.89 3.40
CA LEU A 88 13.72 21.72 3.33
C LEU A 88 12.28 22.11 3.01
N VAL A 89 11.72 21.49 1.96
CA VAL A 89 10.35 21.75 1.50
C VAL A 89 9.62 20.44 1.18
N SER A 90 8.31 20.49 1.23
CA SER A 90 7.42 19.47 0.69
C SER A 90 6.37 20.15 -0.19
N GLU A 91 5.72 19.38 -1.06
CA GLU A 91 4.81 19.95 -2.06
C GLU A 91 3.36 19.96 -1.62
N LEU A 92 3.04 19.45 -0.42
CA LEU A 92 1.65 19.46 0.04
C LEU A 92 1.18 20.90 0.23
N PRO A 93 0.17 21.36 -0.52
CA PRO A 93 -0.33 22.71 -0.34
C PRO A 93 -0.84 22.96 1.09
N ALA A 94 -0.55 24.15 1.62
CA ALA A 94 -0.92 24.50 2.98
C ALA A 94 -2.42 24.33 3.23
N ALA A 95 -3.26 24.68 2.25
CA ALA A 95 -4.71 24.53 2.40
C ALA A 95 -5.14 23.07 2.50
N ILE A 96 -4.50 22.17 1.75
CA ILE A 96 -4.79 20.75 1.81
C ILE A 96 -4.29 20.17 3.15
N ASP A 97 -3.09 20.56 3.58
CA ASP A 97 -2.55 20.13 4.87
C ASP A 97 -3.49 20.53 6.01
N ALA A 98 -3.95 21.79 6.02
CA ALA A 98 -4.91 22.26 7.01
C ALA A 98 -6.23 21.49 6.97
N ALA A 99 -6.74 21.19 5.79
CA ALA A 99 -7.98 20.42 5.63
C ALA A 99 -7.84 19.00 6.14
N LEU A 100 -6.69 18.37 5.89
CA LEU A 100 -6.42 17.01 6.37
C LEU A 100 -6.35 16.96 7.89
N VAL A 101 -5.74 17.96 8.52
CA VAL A 101 -5.67 18.06 9.98
C VAL A 101 -7.06 18.34 10.55
N ALA A 102 -7.78 19.29 9.99
CA ALA A 102 -9.12 19.66 10.46
C ALA A 102 -10.11 18.49 10.36
N GLY A 103 -9.97 17.66 9.34
CA GLY A 103 -10.81 16.47 9.14
C GLY A 103 -10.41 15.26 9.98
N GLY A 104 -9.34 15.36 10.75
CA GLY A 104 -8.88 14.24 11.58
C GLY A 104 -8.11 13.16 10.82
N TYR A 105 -7.74 13.43 9.56
CA TYR A 105 -6.96 12.48 8.76
C TYR A 105 -5.46 12.54 9.06
N LYS A 106 -5.02 13.67 9.57
CA LYS A 106 -3.63 13.95 9.87
C LYS A 106 -3.54 14.56 11.27
N GLY A 107 -2.54 14.15 12.05
CA GLY A 107 -2.43 14.57 13.46
C GLY A 107 -1.91 15.98 13.66
N LYS A 108 -1.04 16.45 12.77
CA LYS A 108 -0.44 17.78 12.88
C LYS A 108 -0.04 18.29 11.50
N LEU A 109 0.09 19.61 11.39
CA LEU A 109 0.60 20.25 10.18
C LEU A 109 2.06 19.88 9.95
N GLY A 110 2.47 19.91 8.70
CA GLY A 110 3.85 19.70 8.34
C GLY A 110 4.10 18.35 7.67
N PRO A 111 5.38 18.03 7.41
CA PRO A 111 5.72 16.84 6.64
C PRO A 111 5.43 15.55 7.39
N MET A 112 5.22 14.50 6.62
CA MET A 112 4.98 13.16 7.13
C MET A 112 6.32 12.50 7.46
N ALA A 113 6.37 11.77 8.57
CA ALA A 113 7.52 10.95 8.89
C ALA A 113 7.75 9.90 7.81
N HIS A 114 9.01 9.55 7.55
CA HIS A 114 9.35 8.59 6.51
C HIS A 114 8.65 7.24 6.69
N ASN A 115 8.63 6.72 7.92
CA ASN A 115 7.97 5.44 8.18
C ASN A 115 6.47 5.49 7.90
N THR A 116 5.82 6.61 8.20
CA THR A 116 4.40 6.79 7.89
C THR A 116 4.16 6.82 6.39
N LEU A 117 5.01 7.53 5.65
CA LEU A 117 4.93 7.58 4.19
C LEU A 117 5.07 6.18 3.58
N VAL A 118 6.10 5.45 3.99
CA VAL A 118 6.35 4.09 3.49
C VAL A 118 5.17 3.16 3.81
N HIS A 119 4.63 3.27 5.02
CA HIS A 119 3.48 2.47 5.42
C HIS A 119 2.26 2.76 4.53
N ARG A 120 1.99 4.02 4.24
CA ARG A 120 0.85 4.40 3.40
C ARG A 120 0.99 3.93 1.96
N ILE A 121 2.20 3.95 1.42
CA ILE A 121 2.48 3.38 0.11
C ILE A 121 2.27 1.86 0.13
N ALA A 122 2.77 1.18 1.17
CA ALA A 122 2.60 -0.27 1.32
C ALA A 122 1.12 -0.66 1.40
N VAL A 123 0.30 0.11 2.10
CA VAL A 123 -1.14 -0.13 2.19
C VAL A 123 -1.81 0.02 0.82
N MET A 124 -1.45 1.06 0.07
CA MET A 124 -2.00 1.25 -1.27
C MET A 124 -1.57 0.14 -2.23
N SER A 125 -0.34 -0.33 -2.10
CA SER A 125 0.14 -1.50 -2.84
C SER A 125 -0.71 -2.73 -2.52
N LYS A 126 -0.94 -3.00 -1.23
CA LYS A 126 -1.79 -4.12 -0.80
C LYS A 126 -3.22 -3.98 -1.33
N ALA A 127 -3.77 -2.78 -1.35
CA ALA A 127 -5.11 -2.54 -1.87
C ALA A 127 -5.24 -2.96 -3.34
N HIS A 128 -4.22 -2.69 -4.14
CA HIS A 128 -4.19 -3.13 -5.54
C HIS A 128 -4.02 -4.63 -5.66
N GLN A 129 -3.14 -5.23 -4.87
CA GLN A 129 -2.91 -6.67 -4.87
C GLN A 129 -4.17 -7.44 -4.52
N LEU A 130 -4.89 -7.02 -3.48
CA LEU A 130 -6.12 -7.67 -3.05
C LEU A 130 -7.22 -7.63 -4.12
N ARG A 131 -7.22 -6.60 -4.96
CA ARG A 131 -8.18 -6.45 -6.05
C ARG A 131 -7.67 -7.00 -7.37
N GLN A 132 -6.46 -7.56 -7.38
CA GLN A 132 -5.82 -8.11 -8.58
C GLN A 132 -5.73 -7.08 -9.71
N LEU A 133 -5.44 -5.84 -9.35
CA LEU A 133 -5.26 -4.74 -10.28
C LEU A 133 -3.78 -4.50 -10.54
N ALA A 134 -3.46 -3.90 -11.69
CA ALA A 134 -2.11 -3.45 -11.98
C ALA A 134 -1.66 -2.50 -10.86
N ASN A 135 -0.51 -2.80 -10.25
CA ASN A 135 -0.07 -2.10 -9.04
C ASN A 135 0.93 -0.99 -9.38
N PRO A 136 0.52 0.29 -9.30
CA PRO A 136 1.43 1.40 -9.60
C PRO A 136 2.59 1.51 -8.63
N CYS A 137 2.45 0.96 -7.42
CA CYS A 137 3.52 0.98 -6.43
C CYS A 137 4.68 0.03 -6.78
N GLN A 138 4.47 -0.87 -7.74
CA GLN A 138 5.52 -1.76 -8.26
C GLN A 138 6.28 -1.14 -9.44
N ASP A 139 5.85 0.01 -9.92
CA ASP A 139 6.53 0.70 -11.01
C ASP A 139 7.96 1.04 -10.62
N VAL A 140 8.88 0.88 -11.58
CA VAL A 140 10.32 1.11 -11.35
C VAL A 140 10.58 2.52 -10.83
N GLN A 141 9.91 3.51 -11.39
CA GLN A 141 10.09 4.90 -11.00
C GLN A 141 9.64 5.16 -9.55
N VAL A 142 8.52 4.57 -9.15
CA VAL A 142 8.03 4.68 -7.75
C VAL A 142 9.01 4.02 -6.80
N ARG A 143 9.45 2.81 -7.12
CA ARG A 143 10.37 2.08 -6.26
C ARG A 143 11.71 2.80 -6.13
N GLU A 144 12.21 3.34 -7.20
CA GLU A 144 13.46 4.11 -7.16
C GLU A 144 13.30 5.40 -6.37
N LEU A 145 12.18 6.12 -6.55
CA LEU A 145 11.90 7.33 -5.79
C LEU A 145 11.86 7.05 -4.29
N LEU A 146 11.18 5.98 -3.88
CA LEU A 146 11.12 5.60 -2.46
C LEU A 146 12.50 5.24 -1.91
N SER A 147 13.29 4.50 -2.66
CA SER A 147 14.66 4.14 -2.26
C SER A 147 15.53 5.37 -2.06
N ARG A 148 15.47 6.31 -3.01
CA ARG A 148 16.24 7.56 -2.94
C ARG A 148 15.74 8.48 -1.84
N THR A 149 14.45 8.53 -1.60
CA THR A 149 13.85 9.29 -0.51
C THR A 149 14.37 8.79 0.83
N ARG A 150 14.42 7.48 1.02
CA ARG A 150 14.96 6.88 2.23
C ARG A 150 16.42 7.28 2.44
N LYS A 151 17.24 7.20 1.40
CA LYS A 151 18.65 7.59 1.48
C LYS A 151 18.80 9.06 1.82
N ALA A 152 17.98 9.93 1.23
CA ALA A 152 18.00 11.36 1.52
C ALA A 152 17.70 11.64 2.99
N TYR A 153 16.68 10.96 3.54
CA TYR A 153 16.34 11.09 4.96
C TYR A 153 17.46 10.57 5.85
N ALA A 154 18.04 9.43 5.52
CA ALA A 154 19.17 8.87 6.28
C ALA A 154 20.37 9.82 6.27
N ASN A 155 20.68 10.41 5.13
CA ASN A 155 21.80 11.35 5.00
C ASN A 155 21.62 12.61 5.84
N ARG A 156 20.37 12.99 6.13
CA ARG A 156 20.05 14.13 6.99
C ARG A 156 19.84 13.74 8.45
N GLY A 157 19.99 12.45 8.79
CA GLY A 157 19.70 11.97 10.14
C GLY A 157 18.22 12.01 10.51
N ALA A 158 17.32 11.88 9.52
CA ALA A 158 15.88 12.03 9.70
C ALA A 158 15.10 10.70 9.65
N LEU A 159 15.81 9.58 9.67
CA LEU A 159 15.15 8.27 9.77
C LEU A 159 14.87 7.93 11.22
#